data_4d4420ae2d1577c776ae89515606a6b7
#
_entry.id   4d4420ae2d1577c776ae89515606a6b7
#
_cell.length_a   1.000
_cell.length_b   1.000
_cell.length_c   1.000
_cell.angle_alpha   90.00
_cell.angle_beta   90.00
_cell.angle_gamma   90.00
#
_symmetry.space_group_name_H-M   'P 1'
#
loop_
_entity.id
_entity.type
_entity.pdbx_description
1 polymer ?
#
loop_
_entity_poly.entity_id
_entity_poly.type
_entity_poly.pdbx_seq_one_letter_code
_entity_poly.pdbx_strand_id
1 'polypeptide(L)'
;IHPDMSGVTLKKSSITTYLPRSYRDTKNTYYKRADINIPVNSTELLDEYERHTSFQYTSSLDGTDDVWVSAELRNNTIELSIEATKNCKMKITFTIEGKTFVIPVKAKVVELSSYGCLLEKGHTQKLRVKGCSEKIVWKSFDSKIASVSKNGVVKGKKIGNVLISAKLGDQYVGCVVSVTTAQIKKVCARASYMGKNWKYSQAKRGQTGYYDCSSLVWKAYKPYTKINFGSAAYPGTTKTESAWCRDHGKLLKGGFSWKKLKQMKFNPGDIVFKSEDSSHPYATTYHVEMLTGYVCYRFDKNGEPWIEPLWATRDSDYGAEEGALMARPTK
;
A
#
# COMPACT_ATOMS: atom_id res chain seq x y z
N ILE A 1 22.07 -15.00 -42.20
CA ILE A 1 23.31 -15.22 -41.41
C ILE A 1 22.85 -15.29 -39.97
N HIS A 2 23.00 -16.49 -39.35
CA HIS A 2 22.73 -16.59 -37.92
C HIS A 2 23.83 -15.85 -37.16
N PRO A 3 23.46 -15.04 -36.13
CA PRO A 3 24.44 -14.35 -35.33
C PRO A 3 25.36 -15.33 -34.59
N ASP A 4 26.60 -14.96 -34.39
CA ASP A 4 27.52 -15.74 -33.56
C ASP A 4 27.15 -15.64 -32.09
N MET A 5 26.54 -16.70 -31.57
CA MET A 5 26.12 -16.81 -30.19
C MET A 5 27.17 -17.36 -29.23
N SER A 6 28.42 -17.65 -29.72
CA SER A 6 29.46 -18.28 -28.91
C SER A 6 29.84 -17.46 -27.68
N GLY A 7 29.94 -16.13 -27.83
CA GLY A 7 30.28 -15.19 -26.77
C GLY A 7 29.12 -14.78 -25.86
N VAL A 8 27.87 -15.17 -26.17
CA VAL A 8 26.69 -14.75 -25.39
C VAL A 8 26.62 -15.55 -24.09
N THR A 9 26.51 -14.85 -22.95
CA THR A 9 26.43 -15.45 -21.61
C THR A 9 25.43 -14.72 -20.73
N LEU A 10 24.96 -15.38 -19.70
CA LEU A 10 24.12 -14.73 -18.67
C LEU A 10 24.99 -14.23 -17.50
N LYS A 11 24.68 -13.04 -16.98
CA LYS A 11 25.33 -12.53 -15.75
C LYS A 11 24.96 -13.31 -14.50
N LYS A 12 23.84 -14.04 -14.50
CA LYS A 12 23.38 -14.87 -13.39
C LYS A 12 23.08 -16.28 -13.89
N SER A 13 23.68 -17.29 -13.29
CA SER A 13 23.45 -18.71 -13.59
C SER A 13 22.40 -19.37 -12.72
N SER A 14 21.98 -18.73 -11.64
CA SER A 14 20.88 -19.15 -10.75
C SER A 14 20.25 -17.95 -10.07
N ILE A 15 19.00 -18.08 -9.68
CA ILE A 15 18.21 -17.00 -9.07
C ILE A 15 17.57 -17.46 -7.79
N THR A 16 17.71 -16.66 -6.73
CA THR A 16 16.81 -16.67 -5.59
C THR A 16 16.01 -15.37 -5.63
N THR A 17 14.69 -15.46 -5.69
CA THR A 17 13.82 -14.30 -5.68
C THR A 17 12.79 -14.40 -4.56
N TYR A 18 12.19 -13.27 -4.23
CA TYR A 18 11.19 -13.17 -3.20
C TYR A 18 9.85 -12.79 -3.83
N LEU A 19 8.79 -13.42 -3.35
CA LEU A 19 7.39 -13.20 -3.75
C LEU A 19 6.69 -12.42 -2.62
N PRO A 20 6.63 -11.08 -2.70
CA PRO A 20 6.03 -10.28 -1.64
C PRO A 20 4.53 -10.52 -1.54
N ARG A 21 4.03 -10.78 -0.33
CA ARG A 21 2.60 -10.73 -0.04
C ARG A 21 2.11 -9.29 -0.16
N SER A 22 0.94 -9.10 -0.75
CA SER A 22 0.26 -7.81 -0.73
C SER A 22 -0.54 -7.63 0.56
N TYR A 23 -0.93 -6.40 0.85
CA TYR A 23 -1.77 -6.08 2.01
C TYR A 23 -3.09 -6.86 2.06
N ARG A 24 -3.70 -7.17 0.91
CA ARG A 24 -4.98 -7.88 0.82
C ARG A 24 -4.85 -9.40 0.84
N ASP A 25 -3.65 -9.93 0.69
CA ASP A 25 -3.43 -11.38 0.67
C ASP A 25 -3.35 -11.98 2.08
N THR A 26 -4.48 -11.99 2.78
CA THR A 26 -4.56 -12.49 4.16
C THR A 26 -4.65 -14.01 4.27
N LYS A 27 -4.92 -14.73 3.15
CA LYS A 27 -5.21 -16.18 3.14
C LYS A 27 -4.26 -17.02 2.27
N ASN A 28 -3.17 -16.46 1.74
CA ASN A 28 -2.28 -17.14 0.77
C ASN A 28 -2.99 -17.62 -0.51
N THR A 29 -4.10 -17.00 -0.88
CA THR A 29 -4.90 -17.40 -2.04
C THR A 29 -4.58 -16.61 -3.30
N TYR A 30 -3.86 -15.49 -3.18
CA TYR A 30 -3.50 -14.66 -4.31
C TYR A 30 -2.10 -14.99 -4.81
N TYR A 31 -1.90 -14.86 -6.10
CA TYR A 31 -0.58 -14.88 -6.71
C TYR A 31 0.26 -13.71 -6.17
N LYS A 32 1.51 -14.03 -5.87
CA LYS A 32 2.55 -13.08 -5.49
C LYS A 32 3.52 -13.03 -6.64
N ARG A 33 3.89 -11.83 -7.05
CA ARG A 33 4.69 -11.59 -8.26
C ARG A 33 6.09 -11.13 -7.91
N ALA A 34 7.06 -11.64 -8.66
CA ALA A 34 8.42 -11.14 -8.73
C ALA A 34 8.79 -10.87 -10.20
N ASP A 35 9.27 -9.68 -10.47
CA ASP A 35 9.85 -9.30 -11.77
C ASP A 35 11.37 -9.26 -11.62
N ILE A 36 12.09 -9.89 -12.54
CA ILE A 36 13.53 -10.11 -12.46
C ILE A 36 14.14 -9.78 -13.81
N ASN A 37 15.16 -8.95 -13.80
CA ASN A 37 15.96 -8.64 -14.97
C ASN A 37 17.25 -9.45 -14.95
N ILE A 38 17.49 -10.22 -16.01
CA ILE A 38 18.71 -11.04 -16.21
C ILE A 38 19.47 -10.46 -17.40
N PRO A 39 20.51 -9.66 -17.15
CA PRO A 39 21.31 -9.13 -18.23
C PRO A 39 22.04 -10.24 -18.99
N VAL A 40 22.01 -10.14 -20.32
CA VAL A 40 22.73 -11.00 -21.26
C VAL A 40 23.96 -10.23 -21.69
N ASN A 41 25.13 -10.86 -21.54
CA ASN A 41 26.35 -10.32 -22.13
C ASN A 41 26.36 -10.68 -23.60
N SER A 42 26.35 -9.70 -24.47
CA SER A 42 26.48 -9.83 -25.92
C SER A 42 27.13 -8.58 -26.47
N THR A 43 27.90 -8.73 -27.54
CA THR A 43 28.46 -7.61 -28.32
C THR A 43 27.41 -7.00 -29.27
N GLU A 44 26.37 -7.74 -29.58
CA GLU A 44 25.25 -7.31 -30.40
C GLU A 44 24.01 -7.01 -29.57
N LEU A 45 23.15 -6.17 -30.09
CA LEU A 45 21.83 -5.95 -29.51
C LEU A 45 20.97 -7.21 -29.73
N LEU A 46 20.44 -7.75 -28.65
CA LEU A 46 19.50 -8.87 -28.65
C LEU A 46 18.15 -8.38 -28.19
N ASP A 47 17.15 -8.48 -29.06
CA ASP A 47 15.77 -8.13 -28.79
C ASP A 47 14.84 -9.18 -29.45
N GLU A 48 13.72 -9.52 -28.81
CA GLU A 48 12.82 -10.56 -29.33
C GLU A 48 12.17 -10.22 -30.67
N TYR A 49 12.05 -8.93 -31.01
CA TYR A 49 11.51 -8.50 -32.31
C TYR A 49 12.47 -8.76 -33.46
N GLU A 50 13.76 -8.93 -33.16
CA GLU A 50 14.81 -9.16 -34.17
C GLU A 50 15.44 -10.54 -34.09
N ARG A 51 15.11 -11.33 -33.04
CA ARG A 51 15.75 -12.61 -32.74
C ARG A 51 14.74 -13.70 -32.43
N HIS A 52 15.04 -14.93 -32.86
CA HIS A 52 14.21 -16.08 -32.51
C HIS A 52 14.46 -16.47 -31.04
N THR A 53 13.41 -16.33 -30.22
CA THR A 53 13.45 -16.70 -28.81
C THR A 53 12.37 -17.73 -28.48
N SER A 54 12.66 -18.56 -27.50
CA SER A 54 11.65 -19.44 -26.90
C SER A 54 11.98 -19.66 -25.42
N PHE A 55 10.95 -19.91 -24.61
CA PHE A 55 11.16 -20.30 -23.22
C PHE A 55 10.23 -21.44 -22.81
N GLN A 56 10.70 -22.21 -21.84
CA GLN A 56 9.95 -23.25 -21.16
C GLN A 56 10.30 -23.22 -19.68
N TYR A 57 9.42 -23.67 -18.83
CA TYR A 57 9.72 -23.86 -17.42
C TYR A 57 9.12 -25.16 -16.88
N THR A 58 9.77 -25.71 -15.84
CA THR A 58 9.22 -26.75 -14.97
C THR A 58 9.22 -26.22 -13.53
N SER A 59 8.24 -26.60 -12.75
CA SER A 59 8.07 -26.12 -11.39
C SER A 59 7.80 -27.27 -10.41
N SER A 60 8.22 -27.11 -9.15
CA SER A 60 7.80 -28.01 -8.07
C SER A 60 6.31 -27.96 -7.76
N LEU A 61 5.57 -27.07 -8.43
CA LEU A 61 4.11 -26.90 -8.37
C LEU A 61 3.45 -27.33 -9.69
N ASP A 62 4.15 -28.06 -10.55
CA ASP A 62 3.61 -28.54 -11.84
C ASP A 62 2.34 -29.36 -11.61
N GLY A 63 1.38 -29.17 -12.53
CA GLY A 63 0.04 -29.79 -12.45
C GLY A 63 -0.95 -29.07 -11.54
N THR A 64 -0.59 -27.89 -11.01
CA THR A 64 -1.48 -27.00 -10.25
C THR A 64 -1.53 -25.62 -10.88
N ASP A 65 -2.64 -24.91 -10.72
CA ASP A 65 -2.77 -23.48 -11.11
C ASP A 65 -2.06 -22.54 -10.11
N ASP A 66 -1.05 -23.03 -9.41
CA ASP A 66 -0.37 -22.32 -8.33
C ASP A 66 0.83 -21.49 -8.79
N VAL A 67 1.27 -21.65 -10.05
CA VAL A 67 2.43 -20.94 -10.60
C VAL A 67 2.20 -20.56 -12.06
N TRP A 68 2.64 -19.36 -12.40
CA TRP A 68 2.69 -18.84 -13.76
C TRP A 68 4.02 -18.11 -13.99
N VAL A 69 4.61 -18.29 -15.19
CA VAL A 69 5.89 -17.69 -15.56
C VAL A 69 5.77 -17.11 -16.95
N SER A 70 6.32 -15.91 -17.17
CA SER A 70 6.59 -15.36 -18.51
C SER A 70 8.03 -14.86 -18.59
N ALA A 71 8.58 -14.88 -19.80
CA ALA A 71 9.92 -14.39 -20.09
C ALA A 71 9.93 -13.72 -21.46
N GLU A 72 10.56 -12.54 -21.54
CA GLU A 72 10.75 -11.76 -22.77
C GLU A 72 12.20 -11.31 -22.87
N LEU A 73 12.74 -11.17 -24.08
CA LEU A 73 14.07 -10.62 -24.32
C LEU A 73 13.94 -9.18 -24.80
N ARG A 74 14.50 -8.23 -24.07
CA ARG A 74 14.52 -6.80 -24.45
C ARG A 74 15.88 -6.19 -24.16
N ASN A 75 16.46 -5.56 -25.17
CA ASN A 75 17.71 -4.80 -25.02
C ASN A 75 18.78 -5.54 -24.20
N ASN A 76 19.16 -6.74 -24.63
CA ASN A 76 20.12 -7.61 -23.94
C ASN A 76 19.73 -7.96 -22.49
N THR A 77 18.43 -8.04 -22.21
CA THR A 77 17.92 -8.40 -20.90
C THR A 77 16.77 -9.39 -21.03
N ILE A 78 16.85 -10.53 -20.36
CA ILE A 78 15.70 -11.42 -20.17
C ILE A 78 14.88 -10.84 -19.04
N GLU A 79 13.70 -10.32 -19.35
CA GLU A 79 12.70 -9.87 -18.39
C GLU A 79 11.83 -11.07 -17.99
N LEU A 80 11.99 -11.52 -16.74
CA LEU A 80 11.31 -12.69 -16.20
C LEU A 80 10.27 -12.25 -15.19
N SER A 81 9.02 -12.66 -15.36
CA SER A 81 7.95 -12.53 -14.38
C SER A 81 7.56 -13.89 -13.82
N ILE A 82 7.52 -14.00 -12.49
CA ILE A 82 7.12 -15.19 -11.76
C ILE A 82 5.95 -14.86 -10.86
N GLU A 83 4.86 -15.56 -11.00
CA GLU A 83 3.70 -15.47 -10.11
C GLU A 83 3.46 -16.84 -9.48
N ALA A 84 3.35 -16.89 -8.12
CA ALA A 84 3.03 -18.12 -7.42
C ALA A 84 2.26 -17.86 -6.13
N THR A 85 1.45 -18.83 -5.71
CA THR A 85 0.68 -18.75 -4.46
C THR A 85 1.53 -19.10 -3.23
N LYS A 86 2.59 -19.88 -3.40
CA LYS A 86 3.46 -20.40 -2.32
C LYS A 86 4.91 -20.55 -2.81
N ASN A 87 5.81 -20.90 -1.90
CA ASN A 87 7.22 -21.17 -2.23
C ASN A 87 7.32 -22.23 -3.32
N CYS A 88 8.19 -22.01 -4.30
CA CYS A 88 8.47 -22.99 -5.35
C CYS A 88 9.93 -22.98 -5.81
N LYS A 89 10.33 -24.08 -6.42
CA LYS A 89 11.58 -24.21 -7.18
C LYS A 89 11.21 -24.40 -8.65
N MET A 90 11.95 -23.78 -9.53
CA MET A 90 11.72 -23.88 -10.98
C MET A 90 13.03 -24.06 -11.69
N LYS A 91 12.95 -24.59 -12.89
CA LYS A 91 14.00 -24.59 -13.91
C LYS A 91 13.44 -23.90 -15.14
N ILE A 92 14.01 -22.76 -15.50
CA ILE A 92 13.63 -21.99 -16.67
C ILE A 92 14.67 -22.28 -17.75
N THR A 93 14.18 -22.62 -18.93
CA THR A 93 15.00 -22.83 -20.12
C THR A 93 14.65 -21.73 -21.11
N PHE A 94 15.60 -20.84 -21.40
CA PHE A 94 15.44 -19.75 -22.35
C PHE A 94 16.42 -19.95 -23.52
N THR A 95 15.91 -19.89 -24.73
CA THR A 95 16.70 -20.11 -25.95
C THR A 95 16.70 -18.83 -26.79
N ILE A 96 17.88 -18.40 -27.21
CA ILE A 96 18.08 -17.27 -28.12
C ILE A 96 18.91 -17.78 -29.29
N GLU A 97 18.39 -17.68 -30.53
CA GLU A 97 19.04 -18.12 -31.76
C GLU A 97 19.67 -19.54 -31.63
N GLY A 98 18.92 -20.48 -31.05
CA GLY A 98 19.37 -21.85 -30.83
C GLY A 98 20.27 -22.05 -29.61
N LYS A 99 20.83 -21.02 -29.00
CA LYS A 99 21.62 -21.13 -27.76
C LYS A 99 20.72 -21.17 -26.54
N THR A 100 20.83 -22.24 -25.77
CA THR A 100 19.96 -22.50 -24.61
C THR A 100 20.66 -22.15 -23.30
N PHE A 101 19.93 -21.43 -22.44
CA PHE A 101 20.31 -21.08 -21.09
C PHE A 101 19.35 -21.76 -20.10
N VAL A 102 19.93 -22.46 -19.13
CA VAL A 102 19.15 -23.12 -18.05
C VAL A 102 19.37 -22.37 -16.76
N ILE A 103 18.27 -21.86 -16.19
CA ILE A 103 18.28 -20.97 -15.03
C ILE A 103 17.47 -21.61 -13.89
N PRO A 104 18.14 -22.21 -12.89
CA PRO A 104 17.46 -22.64 -11.68
C PRO A 104 16.96 -21.44 -10.87
N VAL A 105 15.69 -21.47 -10.47
CA VAL A 105 15.05 -20.42 -9.69
C VAL A 105 14.49 -20.98 -8.39
N LYS A 106 14.73 -20.27 -7.28
CA LYS A 106 14.08 -20.49 -5.98
C LYS A 106 13.22 -19.27 -5.65
N ALA A 107 11.92 -19.41 -5.72
CA ALA A 107 10.97 -18.36 -5.36
C ALA A 107 10.43 -18.58 -3.94
N LYS A 108 10.58 -17.58 -3.08
CA LYS A 108 10.20 -17.64 -1.66
C LYS A 108 9.17 -16.57 -1.33
N VAL A 109 8.04 -16.96 -0.79
CA VAL A 109 7.03 -16.02 -0.27
C VAL A 109 7.58 -15.29 0.94
N VAL A 110 7.45 -13.97 0.94
CA VAL A 110 7.84 -13.10 2.04
C VAL A 110 6.66 -12.26 2.52
N GLU A 111 6.63 -12.01 3.82
CA GLU A 111 5.57 -11.28 4.49
C GLU A 111 6.16 -10.20 5.38
N LEU A 112 5.68 -8.97 5.24
CA LEU A 112 5.97 -7.88 6.16
C LEU A 112 5.00 -7.92 7.35
N SER A 113 5.49 -7.72 8.56
CA SER A 113 4.67 -7.75 9.78
C SER A 113 3.57 -6.69 9.83
N SER A 114 3.67 -5.63 9.02
CA SER A 114 2.64 -4.61 8.85
C SER A 114 2.88 -3.83 7.55
N TYR A 115 1.83 -3.56 6.81
CA TYR A 115 1.85 -2.75 5.58
C TYR A 115 1.43 -1.30 5.81
N GLY A 116 0.86 -1.02 6.96
CA GLY A 116 0.52 0.33 7.44
C GLY A 116 0.33 0.32 8.95
N CYS A 117 0.79 1.36 9.63
CA CYS A 117 0.62 1.48 11.07
C CYS A 117 0.51 2.93 11.53
N LEU A 118 -0.25 3.13 12.61
CA LEU A 118 -0.30 4.39 13.35
C LEU A 118 0.75 4.36 14.47
N LEU A 119 1.75 5.20 14.36
CA LEU A 119 2.82 5.32 15.34
C LEU A 119 2.69 6.63 16.13
N GLU A 120 2.65 6.54 17.44
CA GLU A 120 2.67 7.73 18.29
C GLU A 120 4.03 8.43 18.20
N LYS A 121 4.00 9.78 18.08
CA LYS A 121 5.23 10.58 18.05
C LYS A 121 6.10 10.28 19.27
N GLY A 122 7.38 10.04 19.04
CA GLY A 122 8.36 9.66 20.06
C GLY A 122 8.49 8.17 20.31
N HIS A 123 7.49 7.36 19.92
CA HIS A 123 7.49 5.90 20.10
C HIS A 123 8.17 5.15 18.95
N THR A 124 8.35 3.85 19.17
CA THR A 124 8.97 2.95 18.18
C THR A 124 8.04 1.80 17.80
N GLN A 125 8.22 1.31 16.57
CA GLN A 125 7.55 0.12 16.04
C GLN A 125 8.60 -0.77 15.38
N LYS A 126 8.60 -2.06 15.70
CA LYS A 126 9.46 -3.05 15.05
C LYS A 126 8.75 -3.63 13.84
N LEU A 127 9.32 -3.43 12.65
CA LEU A 127 8.94 -4.13 11.43
C LEU A 127 9.81 -5.38 11.27
N ARG A 128 9.22 -6.48 10.79
CA ARG A 128 9.89 -7.76 10.52
C ARG A 128 9.44 -8.29 9.17
N VAL A 129 10.38 -8.91 8.45
CA VAL A 129 10.06 -9.66 7.23
C VAL A 129 10.25 -11.14 7.55
N LYS A 130 9.22 -11.94 7.30
CA LYS A 130 9.28 -13.41 7.36
C LYS A 130 9.59 -13.96 5.97
N GLY A 131 10.26 -15.12 5.89
CA GLY A 131 10.55 -15.82 4.63
C GLY A 131 11.82 -15.35 3.92
N CYS A 132 12.43 -14.22 4.32
CA CYS A 132 13.68 -13.73 3.75
C CYS A 132 14.88 -14.31 4.52
N SER A 133 15.86 -14.87 3.78
CA SER A 133 17.13 -15.38 4.34
C SER A 133 18.31 -14.45 4.07
N GLU A 134 18.13 -13.40 3.30
CA GLU A 134 19.16 -12.44 2.95
C GLU A 134 19.14 -11.22 3.86
N LYS A 135 20.20 -10.42 3.77
CA LYS A 135 20.27 -9.13 4.48
C LYS A 135 19.21 -8.19 3.95
N ILE A 136 18.36 -7.73 4.85
CA ILE A 136 17.32 -6.75 4.55
C ILE A 136 17.91 -5.35 4.62
N VAL A 137 17.69 -4.54 3.56
CA VAL A 137 18.09 -3.14 3.53
C VAL A 137 16.85 -2.27 3.75
N TRP A 138 16.77 -1.65 4.92
CA TRP A 138 15.68 -0.76 5.31
C TRP A 138 15.93 0.68 4.86
N LYS A 139 14.89 1.35 4.36
CA LYS A 139 14.94 2.77 3.95
C LYS A 139 13.70 3.49 4.42
N SER A 140 13.88 4.70 4.98
CA SER A 140 12.81 5.67 5.18
C SER A 140 12.83 6.68 4.03
N PHE A 141 11.65 6.99 3.47
CA PHE A 141 11.53 8.00 2.41
C PHE A 141 11.49 9.43 2.95
N ASP A 142 11.26 9.61 4.24
CA ASP A 142 11.47 10.87 4.97
C ASP A 142 11.86 10.59 6.42
N SER A 143 13.16 10.61 6.70
CA SER A 143 13.71 10.34 8.03
C SER A 143 13.42 11.46 9.05
N LYS A 144 12.87 12.61 8.62
CA LYS A 144 12.40 13.68 9.50
C LYS A 144 11.03 13.33 10.11
N ILE A 145 10.19 12.59 9.38
CA ILE A 145 8.90 12.09 9.88
C ILE A 145 9.12 10.84 10.73
N ALA A 146 9.76 9.80 10.17
CA ALA A 146 10.17 8.63 10.94
C ALA A 146 11.46 8.04 10.37
N SER A 147 12.38 7.65 11.25
CA SER A 147 13.60 6.92 10.87
C SER A 147 13.42 5.43 11.04
N VAL A 148 14.25 4.64 10.34
CA VAL A 148 14.32 3.19 10.51
C VAL A 148 15.75 2.76 10.73
N SER A 149 15.99 1.84 11.68
CA SER A 149 17.30 1.25 11.93
C SER A 149 17.58 0.07 10.98
N LYS A 150 18.84 -0.35 10.89
CA LYS A 150 19.25 -1.57 10.15
C LYS A 150 18.49 -2.85 10.55
N ASN A 151 17.93 -2.85 11.76
CA ASN A 151 17.16 -3.97 12.31
C ASN A 151 15.65 -3.82 12.14
N GLY A 152 15.17 -2.82 11.37
CA GLY A 152 13.75 -2.57 11.11
C GLY A 152 13.00 -1.92 12.29
N VAL A 153 13.69 -1.28 13.25
CA VAL A 153 13.04 -0.49 14.29
C VAL A 153 12.77 0.90 13.76
N VAL A 154 11.50 1.23 13.61
CA VAL A 154 11.01 2.54 13.17
C VAL A 154 10.79 3.43 14.38
N LYS A 155 11.24 4.70 14.34
CA LYS A 155 11.00 5.72 15.37
C LYS A 155 10.25 6.91 14.78
N GLY A 156 9.05 7.19 15.30
CA GLY A 156 8.25 8.35 14.93
C GLY A 156 8.82 9.64 15.50
N LYS A 157 9.08 10.65 14.66
CA LYS A 157 9.73 11.91 15.07
C LYS A 157 8.82 13.12 14.91
N LYS A 158 8.08 13.20 13.82
CA LYS A 158 7.21 14.33 13.46
C LYS A 158 5.88 13.80 12.94
N ILE A 159 4.78 14.49 13.28
CA ILE A 159 3.44 14.17 12.73
C ILE A 159 3.50 14.23 11.19
N GLY A 160 2.96 13.18 10.55
CA GLY A 160 2.94 13.03 9.10
C GLY A 160 3.02 11.56 8.69
N ASN A 161 3.03 11.32 7.40
CA ASN A 161 3.05 9.98 6.81
C ASN A 161 4.34 9.75 6.04
N VAL A 162 4.90 8.56 6.15
CA VAL A 162 6.13 8.19 5.45
C VAL A 162 6.13 6.72 5.10
N LEU A 163 6.62 6.39 3.91
CA LEU A 163 6.90 5.03 3.50
C LEU A 163 8.22 4.55 4.11
N ILE A 164 8.19 3.40 4.74
CA ILE A 164 9.37 2.62 5.14
C ILE A 164 9.42 1.40 4.23
N SER A 165 10.47 1.24 3.45
CA SER A 165 10.67 0.08 2.58
C SER A 165 11.75 -0.85 3.12
N ALA A 166 11.64 -2.13 2.77
CA ALA A 166 12.65 -3.15 2.94
C ALA A 166 12.97 -3.74 1.57
N LYS A 167 14.25 -3.65 1.15
CA LYS A 167 14.76 -4.30 -0.05
C LYS A 167 15.24 -5.71 0.28
N LEU A 168 14.80 -6.67 -0.51
CA LEU A 168 14.99 -8.11 -0.36
C LEU A 168 15.52 -8.66 -1.70
N GLY A 169 16.83 -8.71 -1.88
CA GLY A 169 17.38 -8.97 -3.22
C GLY A 169 16.92 -7.92 -4.22
N ASP A 170 16.17 -8.33 -5.23
CA ASP A 170 15.63 -7.45 -6.29
C ASP A 170 14.21 -6.93 -5.95
N GLN A 171 13.58 -7.44 -4.89
CA GLN A 171 12.19 -7.15 -4.54
C GLN A 171 12.07 -6.16 -3.37
N TYR A 172 10.88 -5.58 -3.21
CA TYR A 172 10.58 -4.64 -2.14
C TYR A 172 9.29 -5.00 -1.42
N VAL A 173 9.25 -4.74 -0.12
CA VAL A 173 8.03 -4.65 0.68
C VAL A 173 8.03 -3.33 1.43
N GLY A 174 6.86 -2.83 1.81
CA GLY A 174 6.78 -1.53 2.48
C GLY A 174 5.65 -1.42 3.48
N CYS A 175 5.86 -0.50 4.42
CA CYS A 175 4.88 -0.09 5.41
C CYS A 175 4.74 1.42 5.40
N VAL A 176 3.52 1.93 5.25
CA VAL A 176 3.29 3.35 5.51
C VAL A 176 3.15 3.56 7.01
N VAL A 177 4.04 4.37 7.56
CA VAL A 177 4.02 4.76 8.96
C VAL A 177 3.40 6.16 9.06
N SER A 178 2.21 6.22 9.65
CA SER A 178 1.53 7.47 9.97
C SER A 178 1.85 7.85 11.40
N VAL A 179 2.77 8.81 11.57
CA VAL A 179 3.11 9.34 12.88
C VAL A 179 2.03 10.31 13.32
N THR A 180 1.45 10.07 14.50
CA THR A 180 0.29 10.84 14.99
C THR A 180 0.37 11.05 16.52
N THR A 181 -0.68 11.63 17.12
CA THR A 181 -0.81 11.76 18.57
C THR A 181 -1.49 10.52 19.18
N ALA A 182 -1.29 10.29 20.48
CA ALA A 182 -2.00 9.24 21.22
C ALA A 182 -3.53 9.35 21.08
N GLN A 183 -4.06 10.58 21.08
CA GLN A 183 -5.49 10.84 20.94
C GLN A 183 -5.99 10.40 19.55
N ILE A 184 -5.36 10.86 18.48
CA ILE A 184 -5.76 10.52 17.10
C ILE A 184 -5.58 9.03 16.83
N LYS A 185 -4.56 8.39 17.38
CA LYS A 185 -4.42 6.94 17.30
C LYS A 185 -5.63 6.21 17.87
N LYS A 186 -6.17 6.65 19.03
CA LYS A 186 -7.39 6.11 19.64
C LYS A 186 -8.63 6.42 18.80
N VAL A 187 -8.75 7.63 18.28
CA VAL A 187 -9.85 8.04 17.39
C VAL A 187 -9.92 7.13 16.16
N CYS A 188 -8.81 6.96 15.45
CA CYS A 188 -8.76 6.13 14.24
C CYS A 188 -9.01 4.65 14.55
N ALA A 189 -8.44 4.13 15.65
CA ALA A 189 -8.69 2.74 16.07
C ALA A 189 -10.18 2.50 16.36
N ARG A 190 -10.84 3.44 17.04
CA ARG A 190 -12.28 3.36 17.31
C ARG A 190 -13.11 3.45 16.03
N ALA A 191 -12.78 4.38 15.14
CA ALA A 191 -13.47 4.54 13.86
C ALA A 191 -13.39 3.26 13.03
N SER A 192 -12.18 2.70 12.86
CA SER A 192 -11.96 1.44 12.14
C SER A 192 -12.68 0.25 12.81
N TYR A 193 -12.69 0.20 14.14
CA TYR A 193 -13.43 -0.84 14.87
C TYR A 193 -14.94 -0.75 14.60
N MET A 194 -15.52 0.44 14.67
CA MET A 194 -16.95 0.65 14.40
C MET A 194 -17.30 0.33 12.95
N GLY A 195 -16.54 0.84 11.98
CA GLY A 195 -16.78 0.56 10.56
C GLY A 195 -16.68 -0.93 10.21
N LYS A 196 -15.85 -1.71 10.94
CA LYS A 196 -15.69 -3.16 10.74
C LYS A 196 -16.75 -4.01 11.44
N ASN A 197 -17.18 -3.61 12.66
CA ASN A 197 -17.94 -4.48 13.57
C ASN A 197 -19.37 -4.02 13.84
N TRP A 198 -19.68 -2.75 13.58
CA TRP A 198 -21.03 -2.21 13.82
C TRP A 198 -21.84 -2.19 12.52
N LYS A 199 -23.15 -2.00 12.65
CA LYS A 199 -24.09 -1.96 11.53
C LYS A 199 -24.39 -0.52 11.11
N TYR A 200 -24.39 -0.25 9.80
CA TYR A 200 -24.85 1.03 9.28
C TYR A 200 -26.35 1.17 9.43
N SER A 201 -26.84 2.24 10.06
CA SER A 201 -28.25 2.54 10.21
C SER A 201 -28.47 3.99 10.62
N GLN A 202 -29.09 4.78 9.76
CA GLN A 202 -29.46 6.17 10.08
C GLN A 202 -30.49 6.22 11.21
N ALA A 203 -31.48 5.33 11.21
CA ALA A 203 -32.53 5.30 12.25
C ALA A 203 -31.97 4.95 13.65
N LYS A 204 -30.91 4.15 13.74
CA LYS A 204 -30.29 3.70 14.99
C LYS A 204 -28.96 4.37 15.30
N ARG A 205 -28.61 5.44 14.59
CA ARG A 205 -27.30 6.10 14.63
C ARG A 205 -26.84 6.53 16.03
N GLY A 206 -27.75 6.81 16.94
CA GLY A 206 -27.44 7.16 18.34
C GLY A 206 -27.09 5.98 19.22
N GLN A 207 -27.51 4.75 18.86
CA GLN A 207 -27.36 3.55 19.68
C GLN A 207 -25.95 2.95 19.56
N THR A 208 -25.54 2.16 20.57
CA THR A 208 -24.33 1.33 20.52
C THR A 208 -24.53 0.17 19.53
N GLY A 209 -23.49 -0.19 18.78
CA GLY A 209 -23.56 -1.22 17.75
C GLY A 209 -24.05 -0.72 16.39
N TYR A 210 -24.44 0.57 16.30
CA TYR A 210 -24.90 1.20 15.07
C TYR A 210 -24.17 2.52 14.79
N TYR A 211 -24.05 2.86 13.52
CA TYR A 211 -23.52 4.15 13.06
C TYR A 211 -24.14 4.52 11.71
N ASP A 212 -24.08 5.79 11.37
CA ASP A 212 -24.09 6.32 10.00
C ASP A 212 -22.82 7.14 9.78
N CYS A 213 -22.63 7.73 8.61
CA CYS A 213 -21.41 8.43 8.26
C CYS A 213 -20.97 9.48 9.31
N SER A 214 -21.87 10.40 9.69
CA SER A 214 -21.56 11.45 10.67
C SER A 214 -21.48 10.93 12.11
N SER A 215 -22.38 10.06 12.52
CA SER A 215 -22.33 9.52 13.89
C SER A 215 -21.08 8.67 14.14
N LEU A 216 -20.50 8.05 13.12
CA LEU A 216 -19.21 7.36 13.23
C LEU A 216 -18.11 8.35 13.59
N VAL A 217 -18.01 9.47 12.87
CA VAL A 217 -17.03 10.53 13.12
C VAL A 217 -17.18 11.08 14.53
N TRP A 218 -18.39 11.46 14.91
CA TRP A 218 -18.69 11.97 16.25
C TRP A 218 -18.33 10.97 17.35
N LYS A 219 -18.75 9.69 17.23
CA LYS A 219 -18.48 8.63 18.19
C LYS A 219 -17.00 8.27 18.28
N ALA A 220 -16.23 8.49 17.21
CA ALA A 220 -14.80 8.26 17.22
C ALA A 220 -14.06 9.37 17.98
N TYR A 221 -14.41 10.63 17.75
CA TYR A 221 -13.72 11.79 18.32
C TYR A 221 -14.09 12.07 19.78
N LYS A 222 -15.38 12.08 20.11
CA LYS A 222 -15.91 12.51 21.40
C LYS A 222 -15.26 11.85 22.62
N PRO A 223 -15.02 10.53 22.66
CA PRO A 223 -14.45 9.88 23.86
C PRO A 223 -12.99 10.23 24.15
N TYR A 224 -12.24 10.71 23.14
CA TYR A 224 -10.79 10.90 23.26
C TYR A 224 -10.35 12.35 23.07
N THR A 225 -11.27 13.23 22.71
CA THR A 225 -11.00 14.65 22.44
C THR A 225 -12.09 15.52 23.06
N LYS A 226 -11.90 16.85 23.04
CA LYS A 226 -12.98 17.81 23.37
C LYS A 226 -13.86 18.14 22.15
N ILE A 227 -13.66 17.47 21.02
CA ILE A 227 -14.37 17.74 19.77
C ILE A 227 -15.68 16.96 19.77
N ASN A 228 -16.78 17.71 19.68
CA ASN A 228 -18.14 17.16 19.61
C ASN A 228 -18.91 17.65 18.38
N PHE A 229 -18.24 18.35 17.46
CA PHE A 229 -18.82 18.89 16.23
C PHE A 229 -20.12 19.71 16.46
N GLY A 230 -20.17 20.45 17.57
CA GLY A 230 -21.30 21.28 17.93
C GLY A 230 -22.48 20.55 18.63
N SER A 231 -22.33 19.23 18.90
CA SER A 231 -23.38 18.46 19.57
C SER A 231 -22.82 17.65 20.75
N ALA A 232 -23.28 17.97 21.95
CA ALA A 232 -22.76 17.39 23.19
C ALA A 232 -23.41 16.03 23.53
N ALA A 233 -24.71 15.87 23.29
CA ALA A 233 -25.49 14.72 23.78
C ALA A 233 -25.75 13.66 22.71
N TYR A 234 -25.97 14.06 21.46
CA TYR A 234 -26.35 13.18 20.33
C TYR A 234 -25.58 13.54 19.07
N PRO A 235 -25.24 12.57 18.21
CA PRO A 235 -24.49 12.85 16.98
C PRO A 235 -25.18 13.86 16.08
N GLY A 236 -24.44 14.88 15.64
CA GLY A 236 -24.89 15.84 14.64
C GLY A 236 -25.05 15.22 13.25
N THR A 237 -25.50 15.98 12.28
CA THR A 237 -25.54 15.59 10.87
C THR A 237 -24.24 15.98 10.16
N THR A 238 -24.04 15.48 8.95
CA THR A 238 -22.91 15.91 8.09
C THR A 238 -22.88 17.41 7.88
N LYS A 239 -24.05 18.06 7.73
CA LYS A 239 -24.18 19.52 7.62
C LYS A 239 -23.69 20.24 8.87
N THR A 240 -24.07 19.78 10.06
CA THR A 240 -23.61 20.38 11.33
C THR A 240 -22.12 20.18 11.54
N GLU A 241 -21.57 19.02 11.18
CA GLU A 241 -20.13 18.71 11.30
C GLU A 241 -19.29 19.56 10.35
N SER A 242 -19.71 19.69 9.08
CA SER A 242 -19.00 20.53 8.10
C SER A 242 -19.03 22.01 8.46
N ALA A 243 -20.19 22.52 8.92
CA ALA A 243 -20.33 23.89 9.42
C ALA A 243 -19.46 24.13 10.66
N TRP A 244 -19.46 23.19 11.62
CA TRP A 244 -18.57 23.27 12.79
C TRP A 244 -17.10 23.36 12.38
N CYS A 245 -16.65 22.54 11.42
CA CYS A 245 -15.28 22.57 10.92
C CYS A 245 -14.93 23.92 10.29
N ARG A 246 -15.84 24.54 9.53
CA ARG A 246 -15.70 25.90 8.98
C ARG A 246 -15.54 26.92 10.10
N ASP A 247 -16.50 26.95 11.03
CA ASP A 247 -16.62 27.97 12.06
C ASP A 247 -15.45 27.94 13.07
N HIS A 248 -14.81 26.78 13.22
CA HIS A 248 -13.63 26.59 14.06
C HIS A 248 -12.29 26.62 13.30
N GLY A 249 -12.30 27.00 12.02
CA GLY A 249 -11.07 27.10 11.21
C GLY A 249 -10.36 25.76 10.96
N LYS A 250 -11.11 24.64 10.96
CA LYS A 250 -10.55 23.29 10.81
C LYS A 250 -10.42 22.82 9.36
N LEU A 251 -10.94 23.58 8.42
CA LEU A 251 -10.84 23.26 7.00
C LEU A 251 -9.39 23.33 6.51
N LEU A 252 -9.02 22.42 5.62
CA LEU A 252 -7.74 22.41 4.94
C LEU A 252 -7.83 23.21 3.65
N LYS A 253 -6.87 24.13 3.46
CA LYS A 253 -6.82 24.99 2.26
C LYS A 253 -6.77 24.14 0.99
N GLY A 254 -7.66 24.47 0.02
CA GLY A 254 -7.78 23.81 -1.27
C GLY A 254 -8.38 22.39 -1.18
N GLY A 255 -9.09 22.07 -0.09
CA GLY A 255 -9.91 20.86 0.03
C GLY A 255 -9.19 19.53 -0.23
N PHE A 256 -10.00 18.54 -0.57
CA PHE A 256 -9.54 17.22 -0.98
C PHE A 256 -8.92 17.28 -2.40
N SER A 257 -7.90 16.47 -2.63
CA SER A 257 -7.30 16.27 -3.95
C SER A 257 -6.68 14.87 -4.01
N TRP A 258 -6.95 14.14 -5.08
CA TRP A 258 -6.35 12.83 -5.35
C TRP A 258 -4.83 12.89 -5.38
N LYS A 259 -4.26 13.98 -5.93
CA LYS A 259 -2.81 14.21 -5.91
C LYS A 259 -2.27 14.31 -4.48
N LYS A 260 -2.94 15.09 -3.61
CA LYS A 260 -2.53 15.22 -2.20
C LYS A 260 -2.68 13.89 -1.45
N LEU A 261 -3.74 13.11 -1.73
CA LEU A 261 -3.96 11.80 -1.13
C LEU A 261 -2.83 10.82 -1.51
N LYS A 262 -2.52 10.70 -2.79
CA LYS A 262 -1.40 9.88 -3.30
C LYS A 262 -0.04 10.30 -2.71
N GLN A 263 0.15 11.59 -2.45
CA GLN A 263 1.33 12.12 -1.78
C GLN A 263 1.27 12.00 -0.24
N MET A 264 0.25 11.35 0.30
CA MET A 264 0.03 11.17 1.74
C MET A 264 0.03 12.50 2.53
N LYS A 265 -0.51 13.59 1.96
CA LYS A 265 -0.56 14.92 2.61
C LYS A 265 -1.68 15.05 3.65
N PHE A 266 -2.67 14.17 3.61
CA PHE A 266 -3.71 14.10 4.63
C PHE A 266 -3.25 13.17 5.76
N ASN A 267 -3.66 13.50 6.99
CA ASN A 267 -3.26 12.75 8.18
C ASN A 267 -4.40 11.84 8.68
N PRO A 268 -4.09 10.75 9.36
CA PRO A 268 -5.11 10.00 10.09
C PRO A 268 -5.95 10.91 10.98
N GLY A 269 -7.27 10.73 10.96
CA GLY A 269 -8.23 11.58 11.62
C GLY A 269 -8.76 12.73 10.74
N ASP A 270 -8.14 13.04 9.61
CA ASP A 270 -8.73 14.00 8.67
C ASP A 270 -10.04 13.44 8.10
N ILE A 271 -11.02 14.31 7.87
CA ILE A 271 -12.34 13.96 7.36
C ILE A 271 -12.64 14.69 6.06
N VAL A 272 -13.28 14.01 5.14
CA VAL A 272 -13.72 14.57 3.86
C VAL A 272 -15.24 14.61 3.82
N PHE A 273 -15.80 15.71 3.31
CA PHE A 273 -17.26 15.91 3.20
C PHE A 273 -17.66 15.97 1.74
N LYS A 274 -18.65 15.16 1.35
CA LYS A 274 -19.27 15.21 0.03
C LYS A 274 -20.55 16.04 0.07
N SER A 275 -20.70 16.93 -0.92
CA SER A 275 -21.83 17.84 -1.06
C SER A 275 -22.47 17.68 -2.43
N GLU A 276 -23.80 17.87 -2.52
CA GLU A 276 -24.52 17.83 -3.79
C GLU A 276 -24.22 19.08 -4.64
N ASP A 277 -24.02 20.23 -3.97
CA ASP A 277 -23.71 21.51 -4.62
C ASP A 277 -22.42 22.10 -4.02
N SER A 278 -21.38 22.18 -4.82
CA SER A 278 -20.08 22.73 -4.42
C SER A 278 -20.12 24.25 -4.18
N SER A 279 -21.11 24.98 -4.70
CA SER A 279 -21.30 26.41 -4.42
C SER A 279 -21.94 26.66 -3.06
N HIS A 280 -22.71 25.70 -2.55
CA HIS A 280 -23.34 25.72 -1.22
C HIS A 280 -22.98 24.48 -0.39
N PRO A 281 -21.68 24.18 -0.18
CA PRO A 281 -21.25 22.88 0.30
C PRO A 281 -21.79 22.55 1.70
N TYR A 282 -21.88 23.53 2.60
CA TYR A 282 -22.36 23.28 3.98
C TYR A 282 -23.85 23.00 4.06
N ALA A 283 -24.64 23.60 3.18
CA ALA A 283 -26.09 23.38 3.11
C ALA A 283 -26.44 22.04 2.45
N THR A 284 -25.57 21.54 1.57
CA THR A 284 -25.82 20.36 0.75
C THR A 284 -24.94 19.16 1.08
N THR A 285 -24.08 19.26 2.13
CA THR A 285 -23.27 18.12 2.60
C THR A 285 -24.18 16.97 3.04
N TYR A 286 -23.99 15.80 2.44
CA TYR A 286 -24.78 14.61 2.73
C TYR A 286 -23.96 13.39 3.19
N HIS A 287 -22.64 13.41 2.99
CA HIS A 287 -21.75 12.32 3.40
C HIS A 287 -20.45 12.82 4.01
N VAL A 288 -19.86 12.02 4.89
CA VAL A 288 -18.55 12.25 5.49
C VAL A 288 -17.80 10.93 5.63
N GLU A 289 -16.49 10.97 5.30
CA GLU A 289 -15.57 9.86 5.49
C GLU A 289 -14.38 10.29 6.33
N MET A 290 -13.85 9.37 7.13
CA MET A 290 -12.66 9.58 7.96
C MET A 290 -11.49 8.76 7.45
N LEU A 291 -10.37 9.44 7.16
CA LEU A 291 -9.10 8.79 6.85
C LEU A 291 -8.50 8.22 8.15
N THR A 292 -8.21 6.92 8.17
CA THR A 292 -7.64 6.24 9.33
C THR A 292 -6.17 5.87 9.18
N GLY A 293 -5.61 6.05 7.99
CA GLY A 293 -4.20 5.78 7.70
C GLY A 293 -3.95 5.50 6.23
N TYR A 294 -2.80 4.87 5.98
CA TYR A 294 -2.38 4.41 4.65
C TYR A 294 -1.71 3.05 4.76
N VAL A 295 -1.71 2.32 3.66
CA VAL A 295 -0.96 1.07 3.50
C VAL A 295 -0.13 1.11 2.23
N CYS A 296 1.04 0.47 2.26
CA CYS A 296 1.75 0.10 1.04
C CYS A 296 1.16 -1.22 0.53
N TYR A 297 0.38 -1.15 -0.55
CA TYR A 297 -0.27 -2.32 -1.10
C TYR A 297 0.75 -3.29 -1.71
N ARG A 298 1.64 -2.77 -2.57
CA ARG A 298 2.73 -3.49 -3.22
C ARG A 298 3.74 -2.51 -3.84
N PHE A 299 4.82 -3.03 -4.37
CA PHE A 299 5.68 -2.33 -5.33
C PHE A 299 5.44 -2.89 -6.73
N ASP A 300 5.57 -2.04 -7.74
CA ASP A 300 5.53 -2.47 -9.14
C ASP A 300 6.91 -2.98 -9.61
N LYS A 301 7.00 -3.39 -10.89
CA LYS A 301 8.22 -3.89 -11.52
C LYS A 301 9.37 -2.87 -11.56
N ASN A 302 9.08 -1.58 -11.45
CA ASN A 302 10.07 -0.50 -11.43
C ASN A 302 10.51 -0.13 -10.01
N GLY A 303 9.95 -0.80 -8.99
CA GLY A 303 10.20 -0.50 -7.59
C GLY A 303 9.42 0.71 -7.08
N GLU A 304 8.36 1.14 -7.78
CA GLU A 304 7.48 2.20 -7.35
C GLU A 304 6.38 1.68 -6.43
N PRO A 305 6.14 2.34 -5.29
CA PRO A 305 5.16 1.89 -4.31
C PRO A 305 3.73 2.24 -4.73
N TRP A 306 2.83 1.27 -4.64
CA TRP A 306 1.40 1.52 -4.68
C TRP A 306 0.89 1.72 -3.26
N ILE A 307 0.47 2.95 -2.94
CA ILE A 307 -0.05 3.33 -1.62
C ILE A 307 -1.55 3.56 -1.72
N GLU A 308 -2.28 2.95 -0.77
CA GLU A 308 -3.72 3.10 -0.66
C GLU A 308 -4.09 3.78 0.67
N PRO A 309 -5.10 4.68 0.68
CA PRO A 309 -5.67 5.20 1.91
C PRO A 309 -6.50 4.11 2.62
N LEU A 310 -6.57 4.21 3.94
CA LEU A 310 -7.50 3.45 4.76
C LEU A 310 -8.58 4.38 5.30
N TRP A 311 -9.81 4.10 4.94
CA TRP A 311 -10.97 4.80 5.45
C TRP A 311 -11.60 4.04 6.62
N ALA A 312 -12.39 4.73 7.45
CA ALA A 312 -13.05 4.13 8.60
C ALA A 312 -14.11 3.10 8.19
N THR A 313 -14.76 3.32 7.05
CA THR A 313 -15.77 2.41 6.49
C THR A 313 -15.22 1.65 5.28
N ARG A 314 -15.92 0.61 4.84
CA ARG A 314 -15.48 -0.22 3.71
C ARG A 314 -15.76 0.41 2.34
N ASP A 315 -16.75 1.31 2.26
CA ASP A 315 -17.14 1.98 1.02
C ASP A 315 -16.26 3.22 0.82
N SER A 316 -14.99 2.95 0.66
CA SER A 316 -13.86 3.81 0.91
C SER A 316 -13.76 5.08 0.04
N ASP A 317 -14.30 5.06 -1.18
CA ASP A 317 -14.10 6.18 -2.12
C ASP A 317 -15.36 7.03 -2.34
N TYR A 318 -16.47 6.65 -1.71
CA TYR A 318 -17.75 7.32 -1.93
C TYR A 318 -17.76 8.79 -1.50
N GLY A 319 -17.06 9.13 -0.40
CA GLY A 319 -16.95 10.49 0.11
C GLY A 319 -15.82 11.35 -0.47
N ALA A 320 -14.88 10.73 -1.21
CA ALA A 320 -13.69 11.39 -1.73
C ALA A 320 -13.92 11.86 -3.17
N GLU A 321 -14.00 13.17 -3.35
CA GLU A 321 -14.20 13.83 -4.65
C GLU A 321 -13.26 15.02 -4.78
N GLU A 322 -12.67 15.26 -5.96
CA GLU A 322 -11.77 16.39 -6.18
C GLU A 322 -12.45 17.71 -5.81
N GLY A 323 -11.81 18.52 -4.99
CA GLY A 323 -12.35 19.79 -4.50
C GLY A 323 -13.30 19.68 -3.29
N ALA A 324 -13.69 18.49 -2.86
CA ALA A 324 -14.55 18.30 -1.68
C ALA A 324 -13.94 18.93 -0.42
N LEU A 325 -14.79 19.36 0.52
CA LEU A 325 -14.31 19.92 1.78
C LEU A 325 -13.49 18.89 2.55
N MET A 326 -12.27 19.26 2.92
CA MET A 326 -11.38 18.44 3.74
C MET A 326 -11.09 19.17 5.04
N ALA A 327 -11.22 18.50 6.16
CA ALA A 327 -11.00 19.09 7.48
C ALA A 327 -10.03 18.25 8.32
N ARG A 328 -9.28 18.94 9.18
CA ARG A 328 -8.48 18.37 10.27
C ARG A 328 -9.03 18.86 11.59
N PRO A 329 -9.94 18.13 12.23
CA PRO A 329 -10.62 18.61 13.44
C PRO A 329 -9.68 19.00 14.57
N THR A 330 -8.47 18.40 14.64
CA THR A 330 -7.44 18.67 15.66
C THR A 330 -6.40 19.72 15.25
N LYS A 331 -6.58 20.38 14.09
CA LYS A 331 -5.70 21.47 13.63
C LYS A 331 -5.73 22.65 14.59
#